data_cf53f70a46ce0420facbe7463b928757
#
_entry.id   cf53f70a46ce0420facbe7463b928757
#
_cell.length_a   1.000
_cell.length_b   1.000
_cell.length_c   1.000
_cell.angle_alpha   90.00
_cell.angle_beta   90.00
_cell.angle_gamma   90.00
#
_symmetry.space_group_name_H-M   'P 1'
#
loop_
_entity.id
_entity.type
_entity.pdbx_description
1 polymer ?
#
loop_
_entity_poly.entity_id
_entity_poly.type
_entity_poly.pdbx_seq_one_letter_code
_entity_poly.pdbx_strand_id
1 'polypeptide(L)'
;MAKICEYVDVCIANEEDAADVFGIKASDTDVTSGEVNREGYKEVASELTKRFGFEKVAITLRESINANINNWSAMLYDGKDYYFSKRYNMQIVDCVGGGDSFGAGLITASLEGYDAKSTIEFSVAASCLKHSIEGDFNIVSMDEVLQLAGGDGSGRVQR
;
A
#
# COMPACT_ATOMS: atom_id res chain seq x y z
N MET A 1 11.53 -11.91 -13.80
CA MET A 1 10.70 -11.87 -12.56
C MET A 1 9.86 -13.12 -12.36
N ALA A 2 9.05 -13.60 -13.31
CA ALA A 2 8.11 -14.72 -13.09
C ALA A 2 8.69 -15.94 -12.35
N LYS A 3 9.87 -16.44 -12.75
CA LYS A 3 10.55 -17.56 -12.05
C LYS A 3 10.94 -17.26 -10.60
N ILE A 4 11.18 -16.00 -10.24
CA ILE A 4 11.49 -15.60 -8.86
C ILE A 4 10.22 -15.59 -8.03
N CYS A 5 9.12 -15.13 -8.62
CA CYS A 5 7.83 -15.03 -7.95
C CYS A 5 7.28 -16.39 -7.48
N GLU A 6 7.70 -17.51 -8.12
CA GLU A 6 7.32 -18.87 -7.68
C GLU A 6 7.88 -19.25 -6.28
N TYR A 7 8.81 -18.47 -5.75
CA TYR A 7 9.47 -18.69 -4.46
C TYR A 7 9.18 -17.56 -3.45
N VAL A 8 8.16 -16.74 -3.73
CA VAL A 8 7.80 -15.57 -2.93
C VAL A 8 6.46 -15.80 -2.25
N ASP A 9 6.40 -15.59 -0.96
CA ASP A 9 5.18 -15.74 -0.16
C ASP A 9 4.35 -14.44 -0.15
N VAL A 10 5.02 -13.28 -0.11
CA VAL A 10 4.36 -11.96 -0.03
C VAL A 10 4.80 -11.07 -1.19
N CYS A 11 3.83 -10.63 -1.98
CA CYS A 11 4.05 -9.68 -3.08
C CYS A 11 3.66 -8.27 -2.64
N ILE A 12 4.55 -7.32 -2.87
CA ILE A 12 4.25 -5.89 -2.79
C ILE A 12 4.36 -5.32 -4.20
N ALA A 13 3.32 -4.65 -4.67
CA ALA A 13 3.26 -4.06 -5.99
C ALA A 13 2.47 -2.74 -5.97
N ASN A 14 2.62 -1.98 -7.04
CA ASN A 14 1.68 -0.93 -7.41
C ASN A 14 0.85 -1.38 -8.62
N GLU A 15 -0.05 -0.53 -9.09
CA GLU A 15 -0.92 -0.83 -10.24
C GLU A 15 -0.14 -1.02 -11.56
N GLU A 16 0.95 -0.28 -11.74
CA GLU A 16 1.79 -0.32 -12.94
C GLU A 16 2.65 -1.58 -12.96
N ASP A 17 3.17 -2.01 -11.81
CA ASP A 17 4.03 -3.18 -11.69
C ASP A 17 3.36 -4.45 -12.20
N ALA A 18 2.09 -4.69 -11.83
CA ALA A 18 1.36 -5.87 -12.26
C ALA A 18 1.12 -5.89 -13.78
N ALA A 19 0.86 -4.71 -14.36
CA ALA A 19 0.66 -4.56 -15.79
C ALA A 19 1.98 -4.70 -16.56
N ASP A 20 3.03 -4.01 -16.12
CA ASP A 20 4.30 -3.92 -16.86
C ASP A 20 5.13 -5.20 -16.75
N VAL A 21 5.14 -5.83 -15.56
CA VAL A 21 5.95 -7.03 -15.33
C VAL A 21 5.26 -8.31 -15.76
N PHE A 22 3.95 -8.40 -15.58
CA PHE A 22 3.20 -9.64 -15.78
C PHE A 22 2.08 -9.55 -16.82
N GLY A 23 1.77 -8.36 -17.33
CA GLY A 23 0.68 -8.13 -18.27
C GLY A 23 -0.71 -8.27 -17.62
N ILE A 24 -0.77 -8.25 -16.28
CA ILE A 24 -2.02 -8.36 -15.52
C ILE A 24 -2.61 -6.98 -15.35
N LYS A 25 -3.72 -6.72 -16.05
CA LYS A 25 -4.45 -5.45 -15.98
C LYS A 25 -5.81 -5.68 -15.36
N ALA A 26 -6.26 -4.70 -14.57
CA ALA A 26 -7.65 -4.64 -14.15
C ALA A 26 -8.58 -4.54 -15.37
N SER A 27 -9.70 -5.24 -15.33
CA SER A 27 -10.72 -5.13 -16.37
C SER A 27 -11.33 -3.72 -16.32
N ASP A 28 -11.28 -3.03 -17.45
CA ASP A 28 -11.89 -1.73 -17.80
C ASP A 28 -12.06 -0.76 -16.62
N THR A 29 -10.98 -0.04 -16.32
CA THR A 29 -11.03 1.08 -15.39
C THR A 29 -11.38 2.34 -16.16
N ASP A 30 -12.56 2.87 -15.93
CA ASP A 30 -12.87 4.25 -16.27
C ASP A 30 -12.06 5.18 -15.35
N VAL A 31 -10.81 5.47 -15.76
CA VAL A 31 -9.85 6.32 -15.03
C VAL A 31 -10.34 7.76 -14.91
N THR A 32 -11.50 8.08 -15.50
CA THR A 32 -12.05 9.44 -15.56
C THR A 32 -12.84 9.82 -14.31
N SER A 33 -13.21 8.87 -13.44
CA SER A 33 -14.07 9.15 -12.28
C SER A 33 -13.32 9.58 -11.01
N GLY A 34 -11.97 9.49 -10.99
CA GLY A 34 -11.18 9.83 -9.79
C GLY A 34 -11.41 8.90 -8.58
N GLU A 35 -12.25 7.89 -8.73
CA GLU A 35 -12.43 6.83 -7.73
C GLU A 35 -11.48 5.68 -8.02
N VAL A 36 -10.74 5.26 -6.98
CA VAL A 36 -9.91 4.05 -7.05
C VAL A 36 -10.81 2.88 -7.41
N ASN A 37 -10.56 2.25 -8.54
CA ASN A 37 -11.30 1.05 -8.96
C ASN A 37 -10.95 -0.14 -8.05
N ARG A 38 -11.59 -0.22 -6.91
CA ARG A 38 -11.35 -1.27 -5.91
C ARG A 38 -11.55 -2.67 -6.45
N GLU A 39 -12.52 -2.86 -7.33
CA GLU A 39 -12.78 -4.19 -7.93
C GLU A 39 -11.65 -4.61 -8.86
N GLY A 40 -11.14 -3.69 -9.67
CA GLY A 40 -9.98 -3.98 -10.52
C GLY A 40 -8.74 -4.40 -9.74
N TYR A 41 -8.47 -3.75 -8.59
CA TYR A 41 -7.34 -4.16 -7.74
C TYR A 41 -7.53 -5.52 -7.09
N LYS A 42 -8.76 -5.88 -6.73
CA LYS A 42 -9.08 -7.24 -6.24
C LYS A 42 -8.81 -8.29 -7.32
N GLU A 43 -9.22 -8.02 -8.57
CA GLU A 43 -8.95 -8.90 -9.70
C GLU A 43 -7.45 -9.10 -9.89
N VAL A 44 -6.67 -8.01 -9.89
CA VAL A 44 -5.20 -8.06 -10.04
C VAL A 44 -4.57 -8.91 -8.93
N ALA A 45 -4.91 -8.66 -7.67
CA ALA A 45 -4.34 -9.40 -6.53
C ALA A 45 -4.71 -10.89 -6.59
N SER A 46 -5.96 -11.21 -6.92
CA SER A 46 -6.42 -12.59 -7.10
C SER A 46 -5.68 -13.31 -8.24
N GLU A 47 -5.46 -12.62 -9.36
CA GLU A 47 -4.75 -13.20 -10.50
C GLU A 47 -3.27 -13.43 -10.20
N LEU A 48 -2.61 -12.49 -9.52
CA LEU A 48 -1.23 -12.64 -9.04
C LEU A 48 -1.10 -13.86 -8.11
N THR A 49 -2.02 -14.01 -7.15
CA THR A 49 -2.05 -15.17 -6.25
C THR A 49 -2.26 -16.47 -7.00
N LYS A 50 -3.22 -16.53 -7.92
CA LYS A 50 -3.47 -17.74 -8.73
C LYS A 50 -2.27 -18.13 -9.57
N ARG A 51 -1.56 -17.15 -10.12
CA ARG A 51 -0.45 -17.37 -11.04
C ARG A 51 0.84 -17.80 -10.35
N PHE A 52 1.13 -17.25 -9.17
CA PHE A 52 2.42 -17.42 -8.50
C PHE A 52 2.34 -18.10 -7.14
N GLY A 53 1.15 -18.24 -6.57
CA GLY A 53 0.95 -18.91 -5.28
C GLY A 53 1.25 -18.01 -4.07
N PHE A 54 1.22 -16.67 -4.22
CA PHE A 54 1.45 -15.78 -3.09
C PHE A 54 0.45 -16.01 -1.97
N GLU A 55 0.92 -16.05 -0.73
CA GLU A 55 0.06 -16.07 0.45
C GLU A 55 -0.63 -14.72 0.67
N LYS A 56 0.10 -13.63 0.38
CA LYS A 56 -0.40 -12.27 0.51
C LYS A 56 0.03 -11.40 -0.67
N VAL A 57 -0.87 -10.50 -1.07
CA VAL A 57 -0.58 -9.47 -2.08
C VAL A 57 -0.97 -8.12 -1.52
N ALA A 58 -0.01 -7.20 -1.38
CA ALA A 58 -0.23 -5.82 -0.98
C ALA A 58 -0.05 -4.89 -2.18
N ILE A 59 -1.06 -4.08 -2.48
CA ILE A 59 -1.03 -3.12 -3.59
C ILE A 59 -1.17 -1.72 -3.04
N THR A 60 -0.18 -0.86 -3.30
CA THR A 60 -0.26 0.57 -2.99
C THR A 60 -1.12 1.28 -4.01
N LEU A 61 -1.97 2.19 -3.53
CA LEU A 61 -2.96 2.92 -4.32
C LEU A 61 -2.66 4.42 -4.21
N ARG A 62 -2.18 4.99 -5.32
CA ARG A 62 -1.82 6.40 -5.40
C ARG A 62 -2.76 7.14 -6.33
N GLU A 63 -3.42 8.18 -5.83
CA GLU A 63 -4.18 9.11 -6.64
C GLU A 63 -3.46 10.47 -6.66
N SER A 64 -2.88 10.84 -7.78
CA SER A 64 -2.21 12.13 -7.92
C SER A 64 -3.23 13.23 -8.17
N ILE A 65 -3.41 14.13 -7.21
CA ILE A 65 -4.24 15.33 -7.38
C ILE A 65 -3.43 16.41 -8.12
N ASN A 66 -2.18 16.58 -7.73
CA ASN A 66 -1.19 17.40 -8.43
C ASN A 66 0.24 16.94 -8.04
N ALA A 67 1.26 17.65 -8.50
CA ALA A 67 2.65 17.26 -8.27
C ALA A 67 3.02 17.08 -6.77
N ASN A 68 2.36 17.83 -5.87
CA ASN A 68 2.71 17.88 -4.45
C ASN A 68 1.62 17.31 -3.54
N ILE A 69 0.42 17.03 -4.06
CA ILE A 69 -0.72 16.54 -3.26
C ILE A 69 -1.20 15.23 -3.85
N ASN A 70 -1.15 14.18 -3.03
CA ASN A 70 -1.63 12.86 -3.39
C ASN A 70 -2.60 12.33 -2.32
N ASN A 71 -3.54 11.50 -2.77
CA ASN A 71 -4.19 10.55 -1.88
C ASN A 71 -3.41 9.25 -1.87
N TRP A 72 -3.18 8.72 -0.69
CA TRP A 72 -2.40 7.52 -0.46
C TRP A 72 -3.20 6.51 0.34
N SER A 73 -3.28 5.31 -0.17
CA SER A 73 -3.95 4.17 0.47
C SER A 73 -3.33 2.87 -0.04
N ALA A 74 -3.79 1.74 0.45
CA ALA A 74 -3.39 0.45 -0.06
C ALA A 74 -4.47 -0.61 0.17
N MET A 75 -4.31 -1.73 -0.50
CA MET A 75 -5.09 -2.94 -0.31
C MET A 75 -4.16 -4.10 0.03
N LEU A 76 -4.59 -4.97 0.97
CA LEU A 76 -3.99 -6.26 1.26
C LEU A 76 -5.00 -7.36 0.91
N TYR A 77 -4.57 -8.34 0.14
CA TYR A 77 -5.25 -9.61 -0.08
C TYR A 77 -4.49 -10.70 0.68
N ASP A 78 -5.17 -11.46 1.53
CA ASP A 78 -4.58 -12.50 2.38
C ASP A 78 -4.79 -13.94 1.84
N GLY A 79 -5.14 -14.03 0.54
CA GLY A 79 -5.51 -15.29 -0.10
C GLY A 79 -7.00 -15.63 0.01
N LYS A 80 -7.75 -14.89 0.84
CA LYS A 80 -9.18 -15.12 1.09
C LYS A 80 -10.00 -13.84 1.04
N ASP A 81 -9.62 -12.83 1.82
CA ASP A 81 -10.35 -11.58 1.98
C ASP A 81 -9.50 -10.36 1.56
N TYR A 82 -10.15 -9.26 1.22
CA TYR A 82 -9.52 -8.01 0.78
C TYR A 82 -9.71 -6.93 1.83
N TYR A 83 -8.62 -6.32 2.24
CA TYR A 83 -8.57 -5.28 3.28
C TYR A 83 -8.04 -3.98 2.68
N PHE A 84 -8.86 -2.94 2.65
CA PHE A 84 -8.47 -1.62 2.20
C PHE A 84 -8.12 -0.75 3.41
N SER A 85 -7.01 -0.02 3.33
CA SER A 85 -6.64 0.96 4.34
C SER A 85 -7.53 2.20 4.28
N LYS A 86 -7.38 3.07 5.28
CA LYS A 86 -7.80 4.48 5.19
C LYS A 86 -7.07 5.16 4.02
N ARG A 87 -7.68 6.22 3.52
CA ARG A 87 -7.09 7.10 2.51
C ARG A 87 -6.58 8.36 3.20
N TYR A 88 -5.31 8.63 3.02
CA TYR A 88 -4.65 9.84 3.52
C TYR A 88 -4.49 10.83 2.37
N ASN A 89 -5.01 12.06 2.56
CA ASN A 89 -4.67 13.18 1.68
C ASN A 89 -3.42 13.85 2.25
N MET A 90 -2.34 13.83 1.48
CA MET A 90 -1.06 14.31 1.98
C MET A 90 -0.36 15.23 1.00
N GLN A 91 0.33 16.21 1.55
CA GLN A 91 1.31 17.01 0.83
C GLN A 91 2.67 16.31 0.90
N ILE A 92 3.23 16.01 -0.26
CA ILE A 92 4.52 15.33 -0.35
C ILE A 92 5.64 16.35 -0.17
N VAL A 93 6.52 16.08 0.80
CA VAL A 93 7.81 16.77 0.96
C VAL A 93 8.86 16.02 0.14
N ASP A 94 8.91 14.68 0.29
CA ASP A 94 9.78 13.81 -0.49
C ASP A 94 9.13 12.44 -0.69
N CYS A 95 9.18 11.93 -1.93
CA CYS A 95 8.59 10.63 -2.27
C CYS A 95 9.60 9.47 -2.16
N VAL A 96 10.90 9.76 -2.05
CA VAL A 96 11.95 8.72 -1.94
C VAL A 96 11.79 7.96 -0.63
N GLY A 97 11.88 6.63 -0.67
CA GLY A 97 11.71 5.76 0.51
C GLY A 97 10.26 5.52 0.94
N GLY A 98 9.25 6.11 0.26
CA GLY A 98 7.84 5.88 0.59
C GLY A 98 7.42 4.41 0.42
N GLY A 99 7.85 3.77 -0.67
CA GLY A 99 7.62 2.35 -0.93
C GLY A 99 8.37 1.45 0.04
N ASP A 100 9.63 1.77 0.35
CA ASP A 100 10.44 1.04 1.34
C ASP A 100 9.83 1.10 2.72
N SER A 101 9.32 2.27 3.12
CA SER A 101 8.60 2.46 4.39
C SER A 101 7.29 1.68 4.44
N PHE A 102 6.57 1.57 3.33
CA PHE A 102 5.41 0.70 3.22
C PHE A 102 5.79 -0.77 3.44
N GLY A 103 6.82 -1.23 2.75
CA GLY A 103 7.35 -2.60 2.88
C GLY A 103 7.83 -2.89 4.30
N ALA A 104 8.59 -1.98 4.91
CA ALA A 104 9.04 -2.10 6.28
C ALA A 104 7.86 -2.17 7.27
N GLY A 105 6.84 -1.34 7.07
CA GLY A 105 5.61 -1.37 7.86
C GLY A 105 4.88 -2.71 7.74
N LEU A 106 4.77 -3.26 6.52
CA LEU A 106 4.14 -4.56 6.26
C LEU A 106 4.86 -5.70 6.97
N ILE A 107 6.20 -5.70 6.89
CA ILE A 107 7.04 -6.71 7.55
C ILE A 107 6.91 -6.58 9.06
N THR A 108 7.05 -5.37 9.61
CA THR A 108 6.97 -5.13 11.05
C THR A 108 5.63 -5.57 11.61
N ALA A 109 4.52 -5.13 11.03
CA ALA A 109 3.18 -5.51 11.49
C ALA A 109 2.92 -7.02 11.39
N SER A 110 3.48 -7.68 10.36
CA SER A 110 3.37 -9.14 10.21
C SER A 110 4.17 -9.88 11.30
N LEU A 111 5.37 -9.40 11.65
CA LEU A 111 6.20 -9.98 12.71
C LEU A 111 5.60 -9.75 14.10
N GLU A 112 4.94 -8.63 14.33
CA GLU A 112 4.20 -8.33 15.57
C GLU A 112 2.86 -9.10 15.67
N GLY A 113 2.48 -9.85 14.64
CA GLY A 113 1.29 -10.69 14.65
C GLY A 113 -0.01 -9.92 14.49
N TYR A 114 0.02 -8.75 13.84
CA TYR A 114 -1.19 -7.97 13.57
C TYR A 114 -2.10 -8.71 12.59
N ASP A 115 -3.41 -8.53 12.72
CA ASP A 115 -4.35 -9.01 11.72
C ASP A 115 -4.18 -8.26 10.38
N ALA A 116 -4.75 -8.79 9.31
CA ALA A 116 -4.57 -8.25 7.96
C ALA A 116 -5.03 -6.78 7.83
N LYS A 117 -6.12 -6.41 8.52
CA LYS A 117 -6.63 -5.03 8.52
C LYS A 117 -5.68 -4.09 9.24
N SER A 118 -5.22 -4.45 10.42
CA SER A 118 -4.25 -3.67 11.19
C SER A 118 -2.90 -3.58 10.47
N THR A 119 -2.47 -4.66 9.82
CA THR A 119 -1.24 -4.70 9.01
C THR A 119 -1.27 -3.67 7.89
N ILE A 120 -2.36 -3.61 7.10
CA ILE A 120 -2.42 -2.66 5.98
C ILE A 120 -2.55 -1.21 6.46
N GLU A 121 -3.28 -0.95 7.55
CA GLU A 121 -3.38 0.39 8.15
C GLU A 121 -2.02 0.89 8.65
N PHE A 122 -1.27 0.04 9.35
CA PHE A 122 0.06 0.36 9.84
C PHE A 122 1.04 0.65 8.70
N SER A 123 1.04 -0.19 7.66
CA SER A 123 1.92 -0.05 6.50
C SER A 123 1.70 1.25 5.75
N VAL A 124 0.44 1.61 5.52
CA VAL A 124 0.09 2.87 4.86
C VAL A 124 0.43 4.07 5.73
N ALA A 125 0.20 4.01 7.04
CA ALA A 125 0.55 5.08 7.96
C ALA A 125 2.07 5.33 8.01
N ALA A 126 2.89 4.27 8.07
CA ALA A 126 4.35 4.37 8.03
C ALA A 126 4.83 5.05 6.74
N SER A 127 4.29 4.63 5.59
CA SER A 127 4.58 5.23 4.29
C SER A 127 4.10 6.69 4.21
N CYS A 128 2.91 7.00 4.71
CA CYS A 128 2.36 8.35 4.73
C CYS A 128 3.26 9.32 5.52
N LEU A 129 3.71 8.92 6.71
CA LEU A 129 4.63 9.71 7.52
C LEU A 129 5.96 9.94 6.81
N LYS A 130 6.50 8.92 6.11
CA LYS A 130 7.74 9.07 5.33
C LYS A 130 7.64 10.16 4.28
N HIS A 131 6.52 10.31 3.61
CA HIS A 131 6.34 11.34 2.59
C HIS A 131 6.39 12.79 3.15
N SER A 132 6.32 12.97 4.46
CA SER A 132 6.48 14.25 5.15
C SER A 132 7.92 14.53 5.58
N ILE A 133 8.87 13.63 5.30
CA ILE A 133 10.26 13.69 5.74
C ILE A 133 11.16 13.77 4.50
N GLU A 134 12.11 14.71 4.50
CA GLU A 134 13.10 14.85 3.45
C GLU A 134 14.12 13.70 3.49
N GLY A 135 14.59 13.27 2.32
CA GLY A 135 15.52 12.15 2.14
C GLY A 135 14.81 10.80 2.14
N ASP A 136 15.56 9.71 2.07
CA ASP A 136 15.03 8.34 1.92
C ASP A 136 14.77 7.61 3.24
N PHE A 137 15.37 8.06 4.34
CA PHE A 137 15.20 7.42 5.65
C PHE A 137 13.85 7.74 6.28
N ASN A 138 13.17 6.69 6.77
CA ASN A 138 12.02 6.85 7.63
C ASN A 138 12.47 6.89 9.10
N ILE A 139 12.44 8.07 9.69
CA ILE A 139 12.88 8.34 11.08
C ILE A 139 11.72 8.40 12.07
N VAL A 140 10.55 7.87 11.71
CA VAL A 140 9.39 7.83 12.60
C VAL A 140 9.49 6.67 13.60
N SER A 141 8.92 6.87 14.78
CA SER A 141 8.76 5.83 15.79
C SER A 141 7.53 4.98 15.52
N MET A 142 7.50 3.79 16.12
CA MET A 142 6.34 2.89 16.06
C MET A 142 5.08 3.54 16.65
N ASP A 143 5.24 4.31 17.74
CA ASP A 143 4.12 5.02 18.38
C ASP A 143 3.49 6.07 17.47
N GLU A 144 4.29 6.82 16.72
CA GLU A 144 3.79 7.79 15.73
C GLU A 144 3.00 7.10 14.61
N VAL A 145 3.50 5.96 14.12
CA VAL A 145 2.79 5.15 13.11
C VAL A 145 1.47 4.65 13.65
N LEU A 146 1.46 4.09 14.88
CA LEU A 146 0.24 3.60 15.53
C LEU A 146 -0.77 4.72 15.78
N GLN A 147 -0.31 5.89 16.19
CA GLN A 147 -1.16 7.06 16.41
C GLN A 147 -1.84 7.50 15.09
N LEU A 148 -1.10 7.55 13.99
CA LEU A 148 -1.68 7.89 12.69
C LEU A 148 -2.63 6.79 12.19
N ALA A 149 -2.25 5.52 12.32
CA ALA A 149 -3.07 4.38 11.92
C ALA A 149 -4.39 4.30 12.72
N GLY A 150 -4.36 4.62 14.02
CA GLY A 150 -5.53 4.66 14.89
C GLY A 150 -6.42 5.90 14.73
N GLY A 151 -5.92 6.98 14.12
CA GLY A 151 -6.63 8.23 13.91
C GLY A 151 -7.71 8.17 12.84
N ASP A 152 -8.36 9.30 12.60
CA ASP A 152 -9.44 9.46 11.61
C ASP A 152 -8.94 9.69 10.16
N GLY A 153 -7.65 9.63 9.94
CA GLY A 153 -7.02 9.91 8.64
C GLY A 153 -6.86 11.41 8.33
N SER A 154 -7.27 12.30 9.24
CA SER A 154 -7.17 13.75 9.04
C SER A 154 -5.74 14.31 9.18
N GLY A 155 -4.79 13.47 9.63
CA GLY A 155 -3.40 13.88 9.90
C GLY A 155 -3.25 14.80 11.12
N ARG A 156 -4.31 15.02 11.90
CA ARG A 156 -4.22 15.79 13.16
C ARG A 156 -3.51 14.96 14.21
N VAL A 157 -2.30 15.40 14.58
CA VAL A 157 -1.61 14.89 15.76
C VAL A 157 -2.34 15.43 16.99
N GLN A 158 -3.02 14.58 17.74
CA GLN A 158 -3.47 14.93 19.09
C GLN A 158 -2.23 14.96 19.99
N ARG A 159 -1.90 16.13 20.47
CA ARG A 159 -0.83 16.33 21.47
C ARG A 159 -1.39 16.11 22.87
#